data_c53f18b05b0b5beb44a15a5ab9b7973f
#
_entry.id   c53f18b05b0b5beb44a15a5ab9b7973f
#
_cell.length_a   1.000
_cell.length_b   1.000
_cell.length_c   1.000
_cell.angle_alpha   90.00
_cell.angle_beta   90.00
_cell.angle_gamma   90.00
#
_symmetry.space_group_name_H-M   'P 1'
#
loop_
_entity.id
_entity.type
_entity.pdbx_description
1 polymer ?
#
loop_
_entity_poly.entity_id
_entity_poly.type
_entity_poly.pdbx_seq_one_letter_code
_entity_poly.pdbx_strand_id
1 'polypeptide(L)'
;FRSLEPQLRELINQRLARGKVECRISLNQPSAASQDNGLNPAILERLAHWQADVQHRLPNSPPLSVNDILRWPGAVQSATLSQEVLSETALAGMRETLDELVESRQREGAKLRQHILDRLAAAEAQVSGLQPLLPALAAAQRERMAERLRDALGEAGHERLAQEIALAAQKADIDEELSRLTTHFAEVRRVLNQTGAVGKRLDFLMQELH
;
A
#
# COMPACT_ATOMS: atom_id res chain seq x y z
N PHE A 1 -16.59 0.44 -20.72
CA PHE A 1 -15.64 -0.35 -19.89
C PHE A 1 -16.31 -1.27 -18.85
N ARG A 2 -17.63 -1.21 -18.62
CA ARG A 2 -18.30 -2.11 -17.65
C ARG A 2 -18.11 -3.59 -17.94
N SER A 3 -18.02 -3.97 -19.20
CA SER A 3 -17.76 -5.36 -19.64
C SER A 3 -16.37 -5.87 -19.27
N LEU A 4 -15.39 -4.98 -19.01
CA LEU A 4 -14.02 -5.30 -18.63
C LEU A 4 -13.83 -5.48 -17.14
N GLU A 5 -14.77 -5.01 -16.31
CA GLU A 5 -14.63 -5.03 -14.85
C GLU A 5 -14.27 -6.43 -14.30
N PRO A 6 -14.92 -7.54 -14.72
CA PRO A 6 -14.58 -8.86 -14.21
C PRO A 6 -13.12 -9.26 -14.52
N GLN A 7 -12.66 -8.99 -15.76
CA GLN A 7 -11.31 -9.33 -16.19
C GLN A 7 -10.24 -8.49 -15.46
N LEU A 8 -10.50 -7.19 -15.30
CA LEU A 8 -9.61 -6.28 -14.55
C LEU A 8 -9.53 -6.70 -13.08
N ARG A 9 -10.65 -7.07 -12.47
CA ARG A 9 -10.70 -7.57 -11.10
C ARG A 9 -9.93 -8.87 -10.93
N GLU A 10 -10.03 -9.77 -11.89
CA GLU A 10 -9.27 -11.02 -11.90
C GLU A 10 -7.77 -10.78 -12.00
N LEU A 11 -7.31 -9.91 -12.90
CA LEU A 11 -5.90 -9.51 -13.01
C LEU A 11 -5.34 -8.94 -11.72
N ILE A 12 -6.11 -8.05 -11.05
CA ILE A 12 -5.72 -7.48 -9.76
C ILE A 12 -5.58 -8.59 -8.71
N ASN A 13 -6.55 -9.49 -8.59
CA ASN A 13 -6.53 -10.57 -7.60
C ASN A 13 -5.41 -11.59 -7.83
N GLN A 14 -5.03 -11.83 -9.09
CA GLN A 14 -3.90 -12.70 -9.41
C GLN A 14 -2.55 -12.10 -9.03
N ARG A 15 -2.41 -10.78 -9.12
CA ARG A 15 -1.14 -10.06 -8.87
C ARG A 15 -0.99 -9.55 -7.45
N LEU A 16 -2.09 -9.22 -6.79
CA LEU A 16 -2.10 -8.59 -5.47
C LEU A 16 -2.83 -9.45 -4.45
N ALA A 17 -2.09 -10.06 -3.54
CA ALA A 17 -2.65 -10.90 -2.49
C ALA A 17 -3.34 -10.10 -1.37
N ARG A 18 -3.06 -8.78 -1.24
CA ARG A 18 -3.52 -7.98 -0.10
C ARG A 18 -3.53 -6.48 -0.42
N GLY A 19 -4.52 -5.79 0.17
CA GLY A 19 -4.66 -4.34 0.11
C GLY A 19 -6.01 -3.91 -0.44
N LYS A 20 -6.40 -2.65 -0.21
CA LYS A 20 -7.53 -2.02 -0.88
C LYS A 20 -7.01 -1.37 -2.16
N VAL A 21 -7.56 -1.76 -3.29
CA VAL A 21 -7.16 -1.25 -4.61
C VAL A 21 -8.33 -0.49 -5.20
N GLU A 22 -8.07 0.71 -5.65
CA GLU A 22 -8.98 1.49 -6.48
C GLU A 22 -8.35 1.65 -7.87
N CYS A 23 -9.07 1.23 -8.90
CA CYS A 23 -8.65 1.38 -10.28
C CYS A 23 -9.58 2.36 -10.99
N ARG A 24 -9.00 3.35 -11.65
CA ARG A 24 -9.73 4.32 -12.46
C ARG A 24 -9.17 4.32 -13.88
N ILE A 25 -10.03 4.02 -14.84
CA ILE A 25 -9.69 4.06 -16.27
C ILE A 25 -10.48 5.20 -16.89
N SER A 26 -9.80 6.16 -17.51
CA SER A 26 -10.40 7.26 -18.24
C SER A 26 -9.88 7.30 -19.66
N LEU A 27 -10.78 7.51 -20.63
CA LEU A 27 -10.42 7.73 -22.01
C LEU A 27 -10.35 9.23 -22.26
N ASN A 28 -9.15 9.73 -22.45
CA ASN A 28 -8.95 11.09 -22.93
C ASN A 28 -9.00 11.10 -24.46
N GLN A 29 -10.11 11.55 -25.03
CA GLN A 29 -10.15 11.82 -26.44
C GLN A 29 -9.40 13.13 -26.70
N PRO A 30 -8.41 13.17 -27.60
CA PRO A 30 -7.83 14.44 -28.03
C PRO A 30 -8.93 15.33 -28.58
N SER A 31 -8.89 16.60 -28.25
CA SER A 31 -9.92 17.56 -28.71
C SER A 31 -10.07 17.49 -30.24
N ALA A 32 -11.27 17.67 -30.73
CA ALA A 32 -11.62 17.60 -32.16
C ALA A 32 -10.73 18.48 -33.09
N ALA A 33 -9.98 19.42 -32.52
CA ALA A 33 -9.05 20.29 -33.23
C ALA A 33 -7.73 19.61 -33.67
N SER A 34 -7.40 18.44 -33.14
CA SER A 34 -6.14 17.72 -33.43
C SER A 34 -6.32 16.45 -34.26
N GLN A 35 -7.56 16.11 -34.64
CA GLN A 35 -7.82 14.96 -35.50
C GLN A 35 -8.11 15.49 -36.93
N ASP A 36 -7.45 14.91 -37.90
CA ASP A 36 -7.80 15.09 -39.33
C ASP A 36 -9.14 14.37 -39.58
N ASN A 37 -10.18 14.99 -39.05
CA ASN A 37 -11.54 14.47 -39.12
C ASN A 37 -12.09 14.71 -40.52
N GLY A 38 -11.99 13.70 -41.38
CA GLY A 38 -12.61 13.74 -42.71
C GLY A 38 -14.14 13.90 -42.64
N LEU A 39 -14.73 14.45 -43.68
CA LEU A 39 -16.16 14.46 -43.86
C LEU A 39 -16.66 13.07 -44.30
N ASN A 40 -17.82 12.66 -43.83
CA ASN A 40 -18.41 11.38 -44.20
C ASN A 40 -19.12 11.51 -45.57
N PRO A 41 -18.57 10.92 -46.67
CA PRO A 41 -19.13 11.11 -48.02
C PRO A 41 -20.57 10.65 -48.12
N ALA A 42 -20.91 9.52 -47.50
CA ALA A 42 -22.26 8.96 -47.56
C ALA A 42 -23.31 9.87 -46.90
N ILE A 43 -22.93 10.58 -45.83
CA ILE A 43 -23.83 11.53 -45.18
C ILE A 43 -23.96 12.82 -46.04
N LEU A 44 -22.85 13.27 -46.62
CA LEU A 44 -22.85 14.44 -47.51
C LEU A 44 -23.74 14.19 -48.73
N GLU A 45 -23.67 13.04 -49.38
CA GLU A 45 -24.54 12.66 -50.50
C GLU A 45 -26.00 12.61 -50.08
N ARG A 46 -26.31 12.07 -48.93
CA ARG A 46 -27.68 12.09 -48.39
C ARG A 46 -28.21 13.50 -48.11
N LEU A 47 -27.39 14.36 -47.54
CA LEU A 47 -27.75 15.76 -47.27
C LEU A 47 -27.98 16.53 -48.57
N ALA A 48 -27.14 16.32 -49.58
CA ALA A 48 -27.30 16.91 -50.91
C ALA A 48 -28.60 16.49 -51.58
N HIS A 49 -28.96 15.19 -51.49
CA HIS A 49 -30.21 14.64 -52.00
C HIS A 49 -31.43 15.26 -51.28
N TRP A 50 -31.42 15.29 -49.97
CA TRP A 50 -32.51 15.91 -49.17
C TRP A 50 -32.61 17.42 -49.43
N GLN A 51 -31.53 18.12 -49.58
CA GLN A 51 -31.55 19.56 -49.94
C GLN A 51 -32.25 19.76 -51.29
N ALA A 52 -31.93 18.94 -52.31
CA ALA A 52 -32.56 19.01 -53.60
C ALA A 52 -34.07 18.74 -53.53
N ASP A 53 -34.48 17.73 -52.77
CA ASP A 53 -35.92 17.39 -52.56
C ASP A 53 -36.67 18.54 -51.84
N VAL A 54 -36.06 19.14 -50.83
CA VAL A 54 -36.64 20.30 -50.12
C VAL A 54 -36.79 21.50 -51.07
N GLN A 55 -35.73 21.83 -51.84
CA GLN A 55 -35.78 22.93 -52.78
C GLN A 55 -36.77 22.72 -53.92
N HIS A 56 -36.99 21.51 -54.36
CA HIS A 56 -38.02 21.14 -55.30
C HIS A 56 -39.44 21.43 -54.77
N ARG A 57 -39.70 21.18 -53.51
CA ARG A 57 -41.00 21.39 -52.84
C ARG A 57 -41.17 22.82 -52.32
N LEU A 58 -40.08 23.46 -51.92
CA LEU A 58 -40.04 24.81 -51.36
C LEU A 58 -38.92 25.62 -52.07
N PRO A 59 -39.20 26.19 -53.25
CA PRO A 59 -38.19 26.80 -54.10
C PRO A 59 -37.40 27.97 -53.46
N ASN A 60 -38.01 28.61 -52.47
CA ASN A 60 -37.38 29.73 -51.74
C ASN A 60 -36.63 29.33 -50.49
N SER A 61 -36.47 28.00 -50.21
CA SER A 61 -35.68 27.56 -49.07
C SER A 61 -34.19 27.80 -49.28
N PRO A 62 -33.47 28.32 -48.27
CA PRO A 62 -32.01 28.50 -48.39
C PRO A 62 -31.29 27.16 -48.44
N PRO A 63 -30.14 27.04 -49.11
CA PRO A 63 -29.35 25.84 -49.06
C PRO A 63 -28.72 25.64 -47.65
N LEU A 64 -28.37 24.39 -47.33
CA LEU A 64 -27.67 24.06 -46.08
C LEU A 64 -26.34 24.81 -46.04
N SER A 65 -26.06 25.48 -44.94
CA SER A 65 -24.78 26.11 -44.72
C SER A 65 -23.70 25.06 -44.31
N VAL A 66 -22.42 25.39 -44.53
CA VAL A 66 -21.33 24.52 -44.06
C VAL A 66 -21.42 24.24 -42.57
N ASN A 67 -21.87 25.23 -41.78
CA ASN A 67 -22.04 25.03 -40.32
C ASN A 67 -23.16 24.05 -40.00
N ASP A 68 -24.26 24.02 -40.75
CA ASP A 68 -25.35 23.04 -40.56
C ASP A 68 -24.87 21.63 -40.93
N ILE A 69 -24.07 21.51 -42.00
CA ILE A 69 -23.48 20.22 -42.40
C ILE A 69 -22.52 19.71 -41.33
N LEU A 70 -21.62 20.56 -40.83
CA LEU A 70 -20.64 20.14 -39.80
C LEU A 70 -21.31 19.75 -38.44
N ARG A 71 -22.47 20.33 -38.15
CA ARG A 71 -23.25 19.98 -36.95
C ARG A 71 -24.13 18.75 -37.14
N TRP A 72 -24.27 18.25 -38.36
CA TRP A 72 -25.12 17.09 -38.61
C TRP A 72 -24.50 15.82 -37.99
N PRO A 73 -25.32 15.02 -37.26
CA PRO A 73 -24.78 13.82 -36.61
C PRO A 73 -24.10 12.87 -37.61
N GLY A 74 -22.83 12.59 -37.39
CA GLY A 74 -22.03 11.72 -38.23
C GLY A 74 -21.47 12.32 -39.51
N ALA A 75 -21.70 13.62 -39.80
CA ALA A 75 -21.10 14.31 -40.96
C ALA A 75 -19.59 14.45 -40.84
N VAL A 76 -19.10 14.64 -39.62
CA VAL A 76 -17.66 14.60 -39.30
C VAL A 76 -17.33 13.20 -38.83
N GLN A 77 -16.38 12.54 -39.49
CA GLN A 77 -15.88 11.24 -39.08
C GLN A 77 -15.02 11.42 -37.85
N SER A 78 -15.50 11.00 -36.71
CA SER A 78 -14.63 10.79 -35.53
C SER A 78 -13.98 9.41 -35.67
N ALA A 79 -12.67 9.33 -35.56
CA ALA A 79 -11.97 8.04 -35.46
C ALA A 79 -12.44 7.34 -34.17
N THR A 80 -13.50 6.56 -34.29
CA THR A 80 -14.02 5.75 -33.19
C THR A 80 -13.12 4.52 -33.10
N LEU A 81 -12.26 4.48 -32.08
CA LEU A 81 -11.52 3.27 -31.77
C LEU A 81 -12.53 2.14 -31.52
N SER A 82 -12.31 0.96 -32.11
CA SER A 82 -13.18 -0.18 -31.87
C SER A 82 -13.16 -0.54 -30.38
N GLN A 83 -14.28 -1.02 -29.89
CA GLN A 83 -14.42 -1.45 -28.48
C GLN A 83 -13.36 -2.53 -28.12
N GLU A 84 -12.97 -3.36 -29.09
CA GLU A 84 -11.95 -4.40 -28.95
C GLU A 84 -10.58 -3.78 -28.70
N VAL A 85 -10.16 -2.84 -29.53
CA VAL A 85 -8.87 -2.14 -29.38
C VAL A 85 -8.78 -1.40 -28.06
N LEU A 86 -9.87 -0.73 -27.65
CA LEU A 86 -9.94 -0.06 -26.36
C LEU A 86 -9.83 -1.05 -25.19
N SER A 87 -10.45 -2.20 -25.33
CA SER A 87 -10.43 -3.26 -24.30
C SER A 87 -9.04 -3.87 -24.17
N GLU A 88 -8.41 -4.22 -25.28
CA GLU A 88 -7.06 -4.78 -25.31
C GLU A 88 -6.03 -3.79 -24.74
N THR A 89 -6.13 -2.52 -25.14
CA THR A 89 -5.24 -1.46 -24.64
C THR A 89 -5.41 -1.26 -23.13
N ALA A 90 -6.64 -1.25 -22.63
CA ALA A 90 -6.93 -1.12 -21.21
C ALA A 90 -6.38 -2.31 -20.38
N LEU A 91 -6.51 -3.54 -20.90
CA LEU A 91 -5.99 -4.75 -20.26
C LEU A 91 -4.45 -4.79 -20.30
N ALA A 92 -3.83 -4.37 -21.39
CA ALA A 92 -2.38 -4.28 -21.51
C ALA A 92 -1.81 -3.24 -20.52
N GLY A 93 -2.37 -2.04 -20.49
CA GLY A 93 -1.97 -0.99 -19.55
C GLY A 93 -2.18 -1.38 -18.09
N MET A 94 -3.25 -2.15 -17.79
CA MET A 94 -3.45 -2.69 -16.44
C MET A 94 -2.36 -3.68 -16.04
N ARG A 95 -1.95 -4.59 -16.93
CA ARG A 95 -0.87 -5.54 -16.64
C ARG A 95 0.43 -4.82 -16.34
N GLU A 96 0.80 -3.88 -17.18
CA GLU A 96 2.01 -3.06 -17.02
C GLU A 96 1.99 -2.30 -15.68
N THR A 97 0.88 -1.61 -15.39
CA THR A 97 0.70 -0.88 -14.11
C THR A 97 0.79 -1.80 -12.89
N LEU A 98 0.24 -3.01 -12.97
CA LEU A 98 0.32 -3.99 -11.89
C LEU A 98 1.74 -4.52 -11.69
N ASP A 99 2.48 -4.75 -12.78
CA ASP A 99 3.88 -5.19 -12.72
C ASP A 99 4.76 -4.10 -12.09
N GLU A 100 4.61 -2.84 -12.50
CA GLU A 100 5.30 -1.69 -11.88
C GLU A 100 4.96 -1.53 -10.39
N LEU A 101 3.68 -1.71 -10.03
CA LEU A 101 3.24 -1.64 -8.63
C LEU A 101 3.88 -2.75 -7.79
N VAL A 102 3.94 -3.98 -8.30
CA VAL A 102 4.57 -5.12 -7.61
C VAL A 102 6.06 -4.86 -7.42
N GLU A 103 6.77 -4.42 -8.46
CA GLU A 103 8.18 -4.06 -8.35
C GLU A 103 8.43 -2.92 -7.37
N SER A 104 7.60 -1.89 -7.38
CA SER A 104 7.70 -0.77 -6.44
C SER A 104 7.54 -1.25 -5.00
N ARG A 105 6.52 -2.08 -4.74
CA ARG A 105 6.30 -2.70 -3.41
C ARG A 105 7.46 -3.59 -2.96
N GLN A 106 8.08 -4.33 -3.88
CA GLN A 106 9.25 -5.16 -3.56
C GLN A 106 10.45 -4.30 -3.19
N ARG A 107 10.73 -3.23 -3.95
CA ARG A 107 11.81 -2.29 -3.65
C ARG A 107 11.61 -1.59 -2.30
N GLU A 108 10.39 -1.14 -2.03
CA GLU A 108 10.06 -0.52 -0.75
C GLU A 108 10.15 -1.51 0.41
N GLY A 109 9.60 -2.71 0.24
CA GLY A 109 9.67 -3.78 1.23
C GLY A 109 11.11 -4.18 1.57
N ALA A 110 12.00 -4.23 0.58
CA ALA A 110 13.43 -4.51 0.81
C ALA A 110 14.10 -3.40 1.64
N LYS A 111 13.79 -2.13 1.38
CA LYS A 111 14.30 -1.00 2.17
C LYS A 111 13.78 -1.03 3.61
N LEU A 112 12.49 -1.27 3.79
CA LEU A 112 11.88 -1.39 5.12
C LEU A 112 12.48 -2.56 5.90
N ARG A 113 12.65 -3.71 5.26
CA ARG A 113 13.31 -4.87 5.86
C ARG A 113 14.71 -4.52 6.36
N GLN A 114 15.53 -3.87 5.54
CA GLN A 114 16.88 -3.46 5.94
C GLN A 114 16.85 -2.51 7.12
N HIS A 115 15.97 -1.50 7.06
CA HIS A 115 15.83 -0.55 8.15
C HIS A 115 15.44 -1.21 9.49
N ILE A 116 14.51 -2.18 9.47
CA ILE A 116 14.13 -2.94 10.66
C ILE A 116 15.33 -3.77 11.17
N LEU A 117 16.09 -4.43 10.29
CA LEU A 117 17.26 -5.22 10.67
C LEU A 117 18.35 -4.36 11.31
N ASP A 118 18.59 -3.16 10.80
CA ASP A 118 19.58 -2.23 11.36
C ASP A 118 19.16 -1.76 12.77
N ARG A 119 17.87 -1.47 12.97
CA ARG A 119 17.34 -1.12 14.29
C ARG A 119 17.40 -2.27 15.27
N LEU A 120 17.12 -3.48 14.80
CA LEU A 120 17.22 -4.70 15.59
C LEU A 120 18.65 -4.96 16.03
N ALA A 121 19.62 -4.84 15.12
CA ALA A 121 21.03 -4.98 15.44
C ALA A 121 21.51 -3.94 16.48
N ALA A 122 21.05 -2.70 16.36
CA ALA A 122 21.37 -1.66 17.35
C ALA A 122 20.77 -1.99 18.73
N ALA A 123 19.54 -2.49 18.80
CA ALA A 123 18.90 -2.92 20.04
C ALA A 123 19.62 -4.12 20.68
N GLU A 124 19.98 -5.13 19.87
CA GLU A 124 20.77 -6.29 20.31
C GLU A 124 22.14 -5.87 20.90
N ALA A 125 22.81 -4.90 20.27
CA ALA A 125 24.07 -4.38 20.77
C ALA A 125 23.90 -3.68 22.14
N GLN A 126 22.82 -2.92 22.32
CA GLN A 126 22.50 -2.30 23.62
C GLN A 126 22.23 -3.35 24.70
N VAL A 127 21.42 -4.37 24.41
CA VAL A 127 21.14 -5.48 25.34
C VAL A 127 22.43 -6.22 25.73
N SER A 128 23.27 -6.53 24.73
CA SER A 128 24.57 -7.17 24.99
C SER A 128 25.49 -6.32 25.85
N GLY A 129 25.47 -5.00 25.68
CA GLY A 129 26.22 -4.05 26.50
C GLY A 129 25.73 -3.95 27.97
N LEU A 130 24.46 -4.29 28.23
CA LEU A 130 23.89 -4.29 29.57
C LEU A 130 24.24 -5.56 30.36
N GLN A 131 24.39 -6.72 29.70
CA GLN A 131 24.61 -8.01 30.35
C GLN A 131 25.77 -7.98 31.38
N PRO A 132 26.97 -7.44 31.09
CA PRO A 132 28.06 -7.41 32.06
C PRO A 132 27.78 -6.49 33.26
N LEU A 133 26.82 -5.56 33.17
CA LEU A 133 26.48 -4.63 34.23
C LEU A 133 25.42 -5.18 35.20
N LEU A 134 24.67 -6.21 34.80
CA LEU A 134 23.57 -6.76 35.56
C LEU A 134 23.95 -7.27 36.97
N PRO A 135 25.07 -8.02 37.17
CA PRO A 135 25.43 -8.47 38.51
C PRO A 135 25.69 -7.32 39.46
N ALA A 136 26.36 -6.27 38.99
CA ALA A 136 26.67 -5.09 39.80
C ALA A 136 25.40 -4.28 40.14
N LEU A 137 24.48 -4.12 39.17
CA LEU A 137 23.19 -3.46 39.37
C LEU A 137 22.32 -4.23 40.35
N ALA A 138 22.22 -5.54 40.22
CA ALA A 138 21.47 -6.40 41.15
C ALA A 138 22.05 -6.36 42.56
N ALA A 139 23.37 -6.33 42.73
CA ALA A 139 24.00 -6.18 44.04
C ALA A 139 23.70 -4.82 44.68
N ALA A 140 23.87 -3.72 43.90
CA ALA A 140 23.57 -2.37 44.37
C ALA A 140 22.09 -2.18 44.75
N GLN A 141 21.17 -2.80 44.01
CA GLN A 141 19.73 -2.75 44.31
C GLN A 141 19.39 -3.50 45.61
N ARG A 142 19.98 -4.70 45.80
CA ARG A 142 19.81 -5.49 47.05
C ARG A 142 20.33 -4.69 48.25
N GLU A 143 21.51 -4.06 48.15
CA GLU A 143 22.08 -3.25 49.22
C GLU A 143 21.18 -2.09 49.61
N ARG A 144 20.72 -1.30 48.61
CA ARG A 144 19.78 -0.17 48.83
C ARG A 144 18.46 -0.64 49.45
N MET A 145 17.98 -1.80 49.07
CA MET A 145 16.75 -2.35 49.62
C MET A 145 16.94 -2.81 51.07
N ALA A 146 18.08 -3.48 51.37
CA ALA A 146 18.45 -3.87 52.72
C ALA A 146 18.61 -2.64 53.63
N GLU A 147 19.20 -1.55 53.14
CA GLU A 147 19.38 -0.29 53.87
C GLU A 147 18.03 0.35 54.24
N ARG A 148 17.13 0.50 53.25
CA ARG A 148 15.79 1.05 53.47
C ARG A 148 14.95 0.21 54.43
N LEU A 149 15.08 -1.09 54.41
CA LEU A 149 14.33 -1.99 55.27
C LEU A 149 14.91 -2.02 56.71
N ARG A 150 16.27 -1.87 56.87
CA ARG A 150 16.89 -1.67 58.17
C ARG A 150 16.41 -0.37 58.87
N ASP A 151 16.34 0.70 58.09
CA ASP A 151 15.86 2.00 58.57
C ASP A 151 14.38 1.96 58.95
N ALA A 152 13.54 1.17 58.27
CA ALA A 152 12.11 1.08 58.50
C ALA A 152 11.69 0.17 59.65
N LEU A 153 12.44 -0.92 59.89
CA LEU A 153 12.02 -2.00 60.81
C LEU A 153 12.81 -2.10 62.13
N GLY A 154 13.93 -1.34 62.28
CA GLY A 154 14.82 -1.49 63.44
C GLY A 154 15.40 -2.91 63.57
N GLU A 155 16.03 -3.23 64.73
CA GLU A 155 16.73 -4.52 64.92
C GLU A 155 15.84 -5.76 65.00
N ALA A 156 14.52 -5.61 65.20
CA ALA A 156 13.59 -6.73 65.42
C ALA A 156 13.08 -7.42 64.14
N GLY A 157 13.52 -6.98 62.93
CA GLY A 157 12.92 -7.40 61.67
C GLY A 157 13.81 -8.26 60.75
N HIS A 158 14.92 -8.83 61.21
CA HIS A 158 15.92 -9.50 60.36
C HIS A 158 15.39 -10.66 59.52
N GLU A 159 14.49 -11.47 60.04
CA GLU A 159 13.95 -12.65 59.34
C GLU A 159 12.90 -12.25 58.26
N ARG A 160 12.10 -11.22 58.55
CA ARG A 160 11.13 -10.64 57.63
C ARG A 160 11.81 -9.85 56.53
N LEU A 161 12.93 -9.21 56.87
CA LEU A 161 13.80 -8.50 55.93
C LEU A 161 14.37 -9.42 54.86
N ALA A 162 14.88 -10.61 55.25
CA ALA A 162 15.40 -11.58 54.30
C ALA A 162 14.34 -12.09 53.31
N GLN A 163 13.11 -12.30 53.79
CA GLN A 163 11.99 -12.71 52.94
C GLN A 163 11.53 -11.63 51.97
N GLU A 164 11.44 -10.38 52.42
CA GLU A 164 11.07 -9.25 51.56
C GLU A 164 12.14 -8.95 50.49
N ILE A 165 13.43 -9.06 50.83
CA ILE A 165 14.54 -8.92 49.89
C ILE A 165 14.49 -10.03 48.83
N ALA A 166 14.21 -11.29 49.24
CA ALA A 166 14.10 -12.43 48.34
C ALA A 166 12.90 -12.27 47.37
N LEU A 167 11.75 -11.81 47.87
CA LEU A 167 10.56 -11.52 47.06
C LEU A 167 10.77 -10.37 46.10
N ALA A 168 11.47 -9.32 46.50
CA ALA A 168 11.79 -8.18 45.63
C ALA A 168 12.84 -8.55 44.58
N ALA A 169 13.79 -9.40 44.90
CA ALA A 169 14.76 -9.94 43.93
C ALA A 169 14.09 -10.82 42.86
N GLN A 170 13.06 -11.59 43.22
CA GLN A 170 12.26 -12.36 42.27
C GLN A 170 11.42 -11.47 41.33
N LYS A 171 10.91 -10.34 41.80
CA LYS A 171 10.14 -9.40 40.98
C LYS A 171 10.96 -8.54 40.04
N ALA A 172 12.26 -8.45 40.25
CA ALA A 172 13.19 -7.65 39.44
C ALA A 172 14.11 -8.55 38.61
N ASP A 173 13.58 -9.62 38.02
CA ASP A 173 14.37 -10.52 37.19
C ASP A 173 14.61 -9.89 35.80
N ILE A 174 15.56 -8.93 35.80
CA ILE A 174 16.02 -8.25 34.59
C ILE A 174 16.62 -9.28 33.60
N ASP A 175 17.19 -10.37 34.09
CA ASP A 175 17.75 -11.43 33.26
C ASP A 175 16.64 -12.16 32.47
N GLU A 176 15.48 -12.39 33.07
CA GLU A 176 14.33 -12.99 32.41
C GLU A 176 13.80 -12.08 31.30
N GLU A 177 13.63 -10.77 31.59
CA GLU A 177 13.13 -9.81 30.61
C GLU A 177 14.13 -9.62 29.45
N LEU A 178 15.43 -9.59 29.70
CA LEU A 178 16.44 -9.51 28.65
C LEU A 178 16.50 -10.79 27.81
N SER A 179 16.34 -11.95 28.42
CA SER A 179 16.23 -13.23 27.73
C SER A 179 15.00 -13.28 26.82
N ARG A 180 13.85 -12.82 27.33
CA ARG A 180 12.60 -12.69 26.60
C ARG A 180 12.76 -11.73 25.42
N LEU A 181 13.36 -10.57 25.64
CA LEU A 181 13.65 -9.57 24.60
C LEU A 181 14.54 -10.15 23.49
N THR A 182 15.59 -10.89 23.85
CA THR A 182 16.47 -11.55 22.90
C THR A 182 15.74 -12.59 22.05
N THR A 183 14.82 -13.34 22.67
CA THR A 183 13.97 -14.30 21.98
C THR A 183 13.04 -13.61 20.97
N HIS A 184 12.44 -12.49 21.36
CA HIS A 184 11.62 -11.68 20.45
C HIS A 184 12.41 -11.12 19.28
N PHE A 185 13.66 -10.66 19.50
CA PHE A 185 14.52 -10.19 18.41
C PHE A 185 14.80 -11.31 17.40
N ALA A 186 15.10 -12.52 17.88
CA ALA A 186 15.30 -13.67 17.01
C ALA A 186 14.04 -14.01 16.20
N GLU A 187 12.86 -13.93 16.81
CA GLU A 187 11.59 -14.18 16.12
C GLU A 187 11.30 -13.10 15.06
N VAL A 188 11.51 -11.82 15.35
CA VAL A 188 11.38 -10.73 14.36
C VAL A 188 12.32 -10.98 13.17
N ARG A 189 13.56 -11.35 13.42
CA ARG A 189 14.56 -11.67 12.39
C ARG A 189 14.13 -12.88 11.56
N ARG A 190 13.56 -13.90 12.19
CA ARG A 190 13.01 -15.08 11.52
C ARG A 190 11.87 -14.74 10.61
N VAL A 191 10.93 -13.90 11.08
CA VAL A 191 9.76 -13.45 10.28
C VAL A 191 10.19 -12.60 9.09
N LEU A 192 11.16 -11.71 9.25
CA LEU A 192 11.71 -10.89 8.16
C LEU A 192 12.40 -11.70 7.06
N ASN A 193 12.82 -12.92 7.36
CA ASN A 193 13.43 -13.83 6.39
C ASN A 193 12.41 -14.75 5.69
N GLN A 194 11.14 -14.69 6.06
CA GLN A 194 10.08 -15.46 5.39
C GLN A 194 9.68 -14.80 4.07
N THR A 195 9.24 -15.63 3.14
CA THR A 195 8.63 -15.18 1.88
C THR A 195 7.16 -14.81 2.09
N GLY A 196 6.66 -13.84 1.31
CA GLY A 196 5.26 -13.45 1.34
C GLY A 196 4.95 -12.26 2.24
N ALA A 197 3.67 -12.08 2.58
CA ALA A 197 3.17 -10.92 3.32
C ALA A 197 3.35 -11.10 4.84
N VAL A 198 4.44 -10.63 5.39
CA VAL A 198 4.79 -10.77 6.82
C VAL A 198 4.32 -9.61 7.72
N GLY A 199 3.82 -8.50 7.14
CA GLY A 199 3.52 -7.27 7.87
C GLY A 199 2.63 -7.45 9.10
N LYS A 200 1.53 -8.21 8.98
CA LYS A 200 0.61 -8.45 10.12
C LYS A 200 1.28 -9.20 11.28
N ARG A 201 2.20 -10.12 10.97
CA ARG A 201 2.93 -10.87 11.98
C ARG A 201 3.97 -10.01 12.68
N LEU A 202 4.65 -9.14 11.91
CA LEU A 202 5.57 -8.15 12.47
C LEU A 202 4.84 -7.15 13.37
N ASP A 203 3.67 -6.67 12.96
CA ASP A 203 2.84 -5.76 13.76
C ASP A 203 2.48 -6.37 15.11
N PHE A 204 2.06 -7.64 15.13
CA PHE A 204 1.78 -8.39 16.35
C PHE A 204 3.02 -8.53 17.25
N LEU A 205 4.18 -8.89 16.67
CA LEU A 205 5.44 -8.99 17.44
C LEU A 205 5.89 -7.66 18.03
N MET A 206 5.65 -6.53 17.32
CA MET A 206 5.96 -5.21 17.85
C MET A 206 5.05 -4.82 19.03
N GLN A 207 3.80 -5.28 19.05
CA GLN A 207 2.88 -5.08 20.19
C GLN A 207 3.33 -5.89 21.43
N GLU A 208 3.92 -7.07 21.24
CA GLU A 208 4.46 -7.86 22.35
C GLU A 208 5.78 -7.32 22.91
N LEU A 209 6.49 -6.47 22.16
CA LEU A 209 7.72 -5.80 22.58
C LEU A 209 7.46 -4.50 23.35
N HIS A 210 6.23 -4.03 23.42
CA HIS A 210 5.84 -2.79 24.07
C HIS A 210 5.29 -3.03 25.45
#